data_0860a8e4b05af84c44a7bbe2cda8d580
#
_entry.id   0860a8e4b05af84c44a7bbe2cda8d580
#
_cell.length_a   1.000
_cell.length_b   1.000
_cell.length_c   1.000
_cell.angle_alpha   90.00
_cell.angle_beta   90.00
_cell.angle_gamma   90.00
#
_symmetry.space_group_name_H-M   'P 1'
#
loop_
_entity.id
_entity.type
_entity.pdbx_description
1 polymer ?
#
loop_
_entity_poly.entity_id
_entity_poly.type
_entity_poly.pdbx_seq_one_letter_code
_entity_poly.pdbx_strand_id
1 'polypeptide(L)'
;KGNIVIEKKGIYAIENYIIARRLMYMQVYLHKTVLSADALIRSVFKRIRDLLDSGYELNFASDSLRYFMQDQPSAKKQITGKMIKEYTSLDDYDIYLNIKFWTQSNDKILAELCNRFLNRSLFRTTFFENTPSEKDHEEIKKQTKLSLKKLGLPYNDEAASYFYSFDQSYSEAYKYQNESIWILENENAVEFSKAADTKNIIALTEPVVKNYCVHLKQVKI
;
A
#
# COMPACT_ATOMS: atom_id res chain seq x y z
N LYS A 1 33.67 -12.88 14.37
CA LYS A 1 32.30 -12.33 14.57
C LYS A 1 31.35 -13.48 14.33
N GLY A 2 30.49 -13.83 15.33
CA GLY A 2 29.55 -14.96 15.23
C GLY A 2 28.41 -14.62 14.26
N ASN A 3 28.50 -15.09 13.03
CA ASN A 3 27.39 -15.04 12.08
C ASN A 3 26.52 -16.27 12.26
N ILE A 4 25.21 -16.13 12.15
CA ILE A 4 24.28 -17.24 12.08
C ILE A 4 24.43 -17.87 10.69
N VAL A 5 24.73 -19.19 10.66
CA VAL A 5 24.82 -19.98 9.42
C VAL A 5 23.91 -21.19 9.54
N ILE A 6 23.41 -21.67 8.43
CA ILE A 6 22.53 -22.85 8.34
C ILE A 6 23.36 -24.00 7.78
N GLU A 7 23.28 -25.17 8.39
CA GLU A 7 23.95 -26.37 7.87
C GLU A 7 23.41 -26.73 6.48
N LYS A 8 24.28 -27.27 5.59
CA LYS A 8 23.94 -27.64 4.21
C LYS A 8 22.68 -28.50 4.11
N LYS A 9 22.46 -29.42 5.07
CA LYS A 9 21.25 -30.26 5.11
C LYS A 9 19.94 -29.48 5.24
N GLY A 10 19.97 -28.21 5.69
CA GLY A 10 18.82 -27.33 5.81
C GLY A 10 18.49 -26.54 4.55
N ILE A 11 19.26 -26.66 3.47
CA ILE A 11 19.11 -25.83 2.26
C ILE A 11 17.71 -25.93 1.64
N TYR A 12 17.16 -27.13 1.54
CA TYR A 12 15.82 -27.34 0.97
C TYR A 12 14.70 -26.73 1.82
N ALA A 13 14.89 -26.65 3.14
CA ALA A 13 13.94 -25.97 4.01
C ALA A 13 13.93 -24.45 3.73
N ILE A 14 15.09 -23.86 3.49
CA ILE A 14 15.21 -22.45 3.11
C ILE A 14 14.63 -22.20 1.72
N GLU A 15 14.90 -23.07 0.73
CA GLU A 15 14.28 -22.96 -0.60
C GLU A 15 12.75 -22.95 -0.50
N ASN A 16 12.17 -23.89 0.22
CA ASN A 16 10.73 -23.94 0.44
C ASN A 16 10.20 -22.70 1.16
N TYR A 17 10.92 -22.18 2.16
CA TYR A 17 10.56 -20.94 2.85
C TYR A 17 10.53 -19.73 1.89
N ILE A 18 11.55 -19.56 1.06
CA ILE A 18 11.63 -18.46 0.10
C ILE A 18 10.49 -18.53 -0.94
N ILE A 19 10.20 -19.76 -1.44
CA ILE A 19 9.08 -19.99 -2.35
C ILE A 19 7.74 -19.65 -1.67
N ALA A 20 7.52 -20.17 -0.45
CA ALA A 20 6.31 -19.91 0.31
C ALA A 20 6.13 -18.41 0.60
N ARG A 21 7.22 -17.72 0.99
CA ARG A 21 7.23 -16.26 1.18
C ARG A 21 6.81 -15.53 -0.10
N ARG A 22 7.38 -15.89 -1.25
CA ARG A 22 6.98 -15.30 -2.54
C ARG A 22 5.50 -15.46 -2.83
N LEU A 23 4.98 -16.68 -2.65
CA LEU A 23 3.56 -16.97 -2.87
C LEU A 23 2.67 -16.17 -1.93
N MET A 24 3.06 -16.04 -0.66
CA MET A 24 2.36 -15.21 0.31
C MET A 24 2.32 -13.73 -0.12
N TYR A 25 3.45 -13.17 -0.58
CA TYR A 25 3.46 -11.80 -1.10
C TYR A 25 2.52 -11.63 -2.30
N MET A 26 2.55 -12.57 -3.26
CA MET A 26 1.75 -12.48 -4.48
C MET A 26 0.25 -12.71 -4.23
N GLN A 27 -0.10 -13.63 -3.32
CA GLN A 27 -1.49 -14.05 -3.11
C GLN A 27 -2.19 -13.29 -1.98
N VAL A 28 -1.44 -12.73 -1.03
CA VAL A 28 -2.00 -12.03 0.13
C VAL A 28 -1.69 -10.55 0.03
N TYR A 29 -0.45 -10.12 0.17
CA TYR A 29 -0.11 -8.70 0.27
C TYR A 29 -0.33 -7.91 -1.03
N LEU A 30 -0.07 -8.52 -2.19
CA LEU A 30 -0.27 -7.89 -3.49
C LEU A 30 -1.57 -8.36 -4.18
N HIS A 31 -2.50 -8.93 -3.40
CA HIS A 31 -3.81 -9.29 -3.92
C HIS A 31 -4.61 -8.04 -4.30
N LYS A 32 -5.36 -8.10 -5.41
CA LYS A 32 -6.16 -6.98 -5.94
C LYS A 32 -7.03 -6.29 -4.88
N THR A 33 -7.61 -7.06 -3.98
CA THR A 33 -8.47 -6.54 -2.90
C THR A 33 -7.66 -5.73 -1.88
N VAL A 34 -6.46 -6.18 -1.52
CA VAL A 34 -5.58 -5.48 -0.57
C VAL A 34 -5.10 -4.17 -1.18
N LEU A 35 -4.60 -4.21 -2.43
CA LEU A 35 -4.18 -3.02 -3.17
C LEU A 35 -5.32 -1.99 -3.29
N SER A 36 -6.54 -2.48 -3.52
CA SER A 36 -7.73 -1.63 -3.60
C SER A 36 -8.11 -1.00 -2.26
N ALA A 37 -8.04 -1.74 -1.16
CA ALA A 37 -8.32 -1.24 0.18
C ALA A 37 -7.28 -0.19 0.61
N ASP A 38 -6.01 -0.47 0.36
CA ASP A 38 -4.89 0.43 0.64
C ASP A 38 -5.03 1.75 -0.16
N ALA A 39 -5.32 1.68 -1.45
CA ALA A 39 -5.56 2.87 -2.28
C ALA A 39 -6.76 3.68 -1.77
N LEU A 40 -7.82 3.02 -1.31
CA LEU A 40 -9.00 3.70 -0.76
C LEU A 40 -8.68 4.43 0.54
N ILE A 41 -7.95 3.81 1.47
CA ILE A 41 -7.49 4.48 2.70
C ILE A 41 -6.58 5.65 2.36
N ARG A 42 -5.62 5.49 1.46
CA ARG A 42 -4.77 6.59 1.00
C ARG A 42 -5.59 7.76 0.42
N SER A 43 -6.65 7.47 -0.32
CA SER A 43 -7.57 8.49 -0.86
C SER A 43 -8.33 9.22 0.25
N VAL A 44 -8.78 8.51 1.30
CA VAL A 44 -9.40 9.14 2.48
C VAL A 44 -8.44 10.14 3.11
N PHE A 45 -7.22 9.72 3.43
CA PHE A 45 -6.23 10.61 4.08
C PHE A 45 -5.75 11.74 3.16
N LYS A 46 -5.64 11.50 1.85
CA LYS A 46 -5.37 12.57 0.88
C LYS A 46 -6.48 13.63 0.93
N ARG A 47 -7.75 13.22 0.88
CA ARG A 47 -8.88 14.17 0.95
C ARG A 47 -8.90 14.94 2.24
N ILE A 48 -8.65 14.30 3.38
CA ILE A 48 -8.59 14.96 4.68
C ILE A 48 -7.50 16.03 4.70
N ARG A 49 -6.32 15.72 4.19
CA ARG A 49 -5.20 16.67 4.11
C ARG A 49 -5.59 17.90 3.28
N ASP A 50 -6.13 17.69 2.09
CA ASP A 50 -6.53 18.76 1.18
C ASP A 50 -7.65 19.62 1.81
N LEU A 51 -8.56 19.02 2.58
CA LEU A 51 -9.58 19.72 3.34
C LEU A 51 -8.97 20.57 4.47
N LEU A 52 -8.07 20.02 5.27
CA LEU A 52 -7.39 20.77 6.34
C LEU A 52 -6.56 21.92 5.79
N ASP A 53 -5.85 21.71 4.68
CA ASP A 53 -5.07 22.75 4.00
C ASP A 53 -5.97 23.88 3.47
N SER A 54 -7.23 23.59 3.16
CA SER A 54 -8.25 24.60 2.78
C SER A 54 -8.95 25.26 3.96
N GLY A 55 -8.60 24.92 5.20
CA GLY A 55 -9.22 25.46 6.41
C GLY A 55 -10.54 24.77 6.81
N TYR A 56 -10.84 23.60 6.24
CA TYR A 56 -12.03 22.85 6.62
C TYR A 56 -11.89 22.26 8.02
N GLU A 57 -12.90 22.41 8.85
CA GLU A 57 -12.94 21.82 10.18
C GLU A 57 -13.56 20.42 10.11
N LEU A 58 -12.78 19.40 10.49
CA LEU A 58 -13.30 18.05 10.61
C LEU A 58 -14.25 17.93 11.80
N ASN A 59 -15.39 17.32 11.59
CA ASN A 59 -16.40 17.10 12.62
C ASN A 59 -15.91 16.17 13.77
N PHE A 60 -14.88 15.37 13.52
CA PHE A 60 -14.24 14.51 14.52
C PHE A 60 -12.80 14.17 14.10
N ALA A 61 -11.89 14.10 15.06
CA ALA A 61 -10.60 13.44 14.95
C ALA A 61 -10.11 13.05 16.35
N SER A 62 -9.64 11.81 16.55
CA SER A 62 -8.98 11.42 17.81
C SER A 62 -7.72 12.27 18.00
N ASP A 63 -7.34 12.51 19.27
CA ASP A 63 -6.26 13.45 19.59
C ASP A 63 -4.92 13.04 18.93
N SER A 64 -4.57 11.77 19.00
CA SER A 64 -3.35 11.24 18.39
C SER A 64 -3.36 11.36 16.87
N LEU A 65 -4.49 11.05 16.22
CA LEU A 65 -4.61 11.20 14.78
C LEU A 65 -4.58 12.67 14.36
N ARG A 66 -5.28 13.55 15.09
CA ARG A 66 -5.28 15.00 14.87
C ARG A 66 -3.87 15.57 14.94
N TYR A 67 -3.08 15.11 15.91
CA TYR A 67 -1.69 15.56 16.05
C TYR A 67 -0.87 15.31 14.77
N PHE A 68 -0.97 14.10 14.18
CA PHE A 68 -0.23 13.78 12.94
C PHE A 68 -0.82 14.39 11.67
N MET A 69 -2.10 14.73 11.68
CA MET A 69 -2.74 15.39 10.55
C MET A 69 -2.43 16.89 10.50
N GLN A 70 -2.34 17.57 11.65
CA GLN A 70 -2.07 19.00 11.74
C GLN A 70 -0.56 19.30 11.76
N ASP A 71 0.20 18.55 12.50
CA ASP A 71 1.64 18.72 12.69
C ASP A 71 2.39 17.71 11.82
N GLN A 72 2.47 17.94 10.50
CA GLN A 72 3.19 17.03 9.61
C GLN A 72 4.65 16.90 10.08
N PRO A 73 5.06 15.75 10.65
CA PRO A 73 6.45 15.53 11.01
C PRO A 73 7.25 15.41 9.71
N SER A 74 7.95 16.47 9.33
CA SER A 74 8.94 16.36 8.26
C SER A 74 10.11 15.51 8.77
N ALA A 75 10.78 14.77 7.88
CA ALA A 75 11.98 14.00 8.21
C ALA A 75 13.10 14.83 8.86
N LYS A 76 12.96 16.16 8.85
CA LYS A 76 13.88 17.13 9.47
C LYS A 76 13.46 17.55 10.89
N LYS A 77 12.23 17.23 11.34
CA LYS A 77 11.80 17.57 12.71
C LYS A 77 12.43 16.59 13.71
N GLN A 78 13.01 17.13 14.77
CA GLN A 78 13.52 16.34 15.87
C GLN A 78 12.38 15.55 16.53
N ILE A 79 12.61 14.26 16.78
CA ILE A 79 11.66 13.40 17.49
C ILE A 79 11.51 13.90 18.93
N THR A 80 10.29 14.25 19.34
CA THR A 80 9.98 14.75 20.69
C THR A 80 9.28 13.65 21.51
N GLY A 81 9.35 13.77 22.84
CA GLY A 81 8.60 12.87 23.74
C GLY A 81 7.09 12.89 23.49
N LYS A 82 6.52 14.06 23.13
CA LYS A 82 5.11 14.16 22.73
C LYS A 82 4.82 13.37 21.46
N MET A 83 5.67 13.50 20.43
CA MET A 83 5.51 12.73 19.18
C MET A 83 5.52 11.22 19.43
N ILE A 84 6.45 10.74 20.28
CA ILE A 84 6.52 9.31 20.64
C ILE A 84 5.23 8.90 21.35
N LYS A 85 4.75 9.67 22.32
CA LYS A 85 3.50 9.38 23.04
C LYS A 85 2.32 9.28 22.09
N GLU A 86 2.11 10.27 21.21
CA GLU A 86 1.00 10.25 20.27
C GLU A 86 1.12 9.10 19.25
N TYR A 87 2.35 8.78 18.80
CA TYR A 87 2.57 7.66 17.89
C TYR A 87 2.25 6.31 18.53
N THR A 88 2.68 6.09 19.78
CA THR A 88 2.41 4.82 20.51
C THR A 88 0.97 4.67 20.96
N SER A 89 0.20 5.77 20.97
CA SER A 89 -1.23 5.77 21.30
C SER A 89 -2.12 5.56 20.08
N LEU A 90 -1.56 5.71 18.84
CA LEU A 90 -2.31 5.56 17.61
C LEU A 90 -2.39 4.08 17.21
N ASP A 91 -3.61 3.59 16.97
CA ASP A 91 -3.87 2.22 16.53
C ASP A 91 -4.95 2.14 15.43
N ASP A 92 -5.28 0.90 15.02
CA ASP A 92 -6.29 0.65 13.99
C ASP A 92 -7.69 1.11 14.41
N TYR A 93 -8.00 1.13 15.73
CA TYR A 93 -9.30 1.59 16.25
C TYR A 93 -9.46 3.08 16.03
N ASP A 94 -8.40 3.88 16.17
CA ASP A 94 -8.42 5.30 15.82
C ASP A 94 -8.83 5.48 14.37
N ILE A 95 -8.21 4.75 13.45
CA ILE A 95 -8.51 4.84 12.02
C ILE A 95 -9.97 4.47 11.75
N TYR A 96 -10.44 3.34 12.28
CA TYR A 96 -11.83 2.89 12.10
C TYR A 96 -12.85 3.84 12.69
N LEU A 97 -12.59 4.34 13.89
CA LEU A 97 -13.48 5.28 14.58
C LEU A 97 -13.62 6.57 13.77
N ASN A 98 -12.50 7.15 13.36
CA ASN A 98 -12.48 8.36 12.57
C ASN A 98 -13.23 8.16 11.23
N ILE A 99 -12.97 7.09 10.51
CA ILE A 99 -13.67 6.76 9.26
C ILE A 99 -15.20 6.68 9.50
N LYS A 100 -15.65 6.06 10.61
CA LYS A 100 -17.08 6.02 10.95
C LYS A 100 -17.68 7.41 11.12
N PHE A 101 -17.01 8.31 11.83
CA PHE A 101 -17.49 9.69 11.99
C PHE A 101 -17.48 10.45 10.67
N TRP A 102 -16.46 10.27 9.83
CA TRP A 102 -16.33 10.97 8.55
C TRP A 102 -17.35 10.52 7.49
N THR A 103 -18.02 9.39 7.67
CA THR A 103 -19.19 9.06 6.82
C THR A 103 -20.30 10.12 6.89
N GLN A 104 -20.34 10.89 7.96
CA GLN A 104 -21.31 11.97 8.19
C GLN A 104 -20.71 13.36 7.87
N SER A 105 -19.56 13.42 7.20
CA SER A 105 -18.95 14.68 6.79
C SER A 105 -19.84 15.44 5.80
N ASN A 106 -19.86 16.76 5.90
CA ASN A 106 -20.49 17.63 4.90
C ASN A 106 -19.73 17.59 3.55
N ASP A 107 -18.48 17.18 3.56
CA ASP A 107 -17.73 16.92 2.33
C ASP A 107 -18.16 15.58 1.71
N LYS A 108 -18.87 15.67 0.59
CA LYS A 108 -19.44 14.49 -0.09
C LYS A 108 -18.39 13.49 -0.58
N ILE A 109 -17.19 13.97 -0.92
CA ILE A 109 -16.09 13.10 -1.39
C ILE A 109 -15.57 12.28 -0.20
N LEU A 110 -15.25 12.94 0.92
CA LEU A 110 -14.79 12.28 2.13
C LEU A 110 -15.83 11.26 2.63
N ALA A 111 -17.10 11.68 2.73
CA ALA A 111 -18.19 10.82 3.17
C ALA A 111 -18.32 9.56 2.28
N GLU A 112 -18.26 9.71 0.95
CA GLU A 112 -18.33 8.58 0.01
C GLU A 112 -17.14 7.63 0.15
N LEU A 113 -15.91 8.14 0.23
CA LEU A 113 -14.71 7.30 0.41
C LEU A 113 -14.79 6.50 1.71
N CYS A 114 -15.20 7.12 2.82
CA CYS A 114 -15.38 6.48 4.11
C CYS A 114 -16.50 5.41 4.07
N ASN A 115 -17.64 5.72 3.47
CA ASN A 115 -18.72 4.76 3.28
C ASN A 115 -18.28 3.55 2.44
N ARG A 116 -17.51 3.77 1.38
CA ARG A 116 -16.96 2.67 0.56
C ARG A 116 -16.06 1.77 1.39
N PHE A 117 -15.21 2.33 2.23
CA PHE A 117 -14.31 1.56 3.07
C PHE A 117 -15.07 0.69 4.06
N LEU A 118 -16.01 1.26 4.83
CA LEU A 118 -16.79 0.54 5.84
C LEU A 118 -17.68 -0.55 5.23
N ASN A 119 -18.30 -0.27 4.09
CA ASN A 119 -19.20 -1.20 3.43
C ASN A 119 -18.48 -2.16 2.46
N ARG A 120 -17.14 -2.18 2.45
CA ARG A 120 -16.33 -3.00 1.54
C ARG A 120 -16.69 -2.82 0.06
N SER A 121 -17.18 -1.63 -0.30
CA SER A 121 -17.44 -1.23 -1.69
C SER A 121 -16.15 -0.74 -2.36
N LEU A 122 -15.12 -1.57 -2.27
CA LEU A 122 -13.77 -1.25 -2.68
C LEU A 122 -13.67 -0.93 -4.18
N PHE A 123 -12.61 -0.26 -4.55
CA PHE A 123 -12.22 -0.01 -5.94
C PHE A 123 -11.93 -1.33 -6.68
N ARG A 124 -11.74 -1.26 -7.99
CA ARG A 124 -11.21 -2.35 -8.80
C ARG A 124 -9.73 -2.11 -9.04
N THR A 125 -8.93 -3.16 -8.97
CA THR A 125 -7.53 -3.12 -9.39
C THR A 125 -7.38 -3.83 -10.73
N THR A 126 -6.84 -3.12 -11.71
CA THR A 126 -6.51 -3.63 -13.06
C THR A 126 -5.00 -3.58 -13.23
N PHE A 127 -4.38 -4.72 -13.57
CA PHE A 127 -2.96 -4.80 -13.87
C PHE A 127 -2.71 -4.52 -15.36
N PHE A 128 -1.57 -3.90 -15.66
CA PHE A 128 -1.09 -3.63 -17.00
C PHE A 128 0.18 -4.44 -17.26
N GLU A 129 0.33 -4.97 -18.46
CA GLU A 129 1.56 -5.65 -18.88
C GLU A 129 2.72 -4.66 -19.04
N ASN A 130 2.43 -3.47 -19.55
CA ASN A 130 3.38 -2.39 -19.73
C ASN A 130 3.05 -1.19 -18.82
N THR A 131 3.94 -0.21 -18.77
CA THR A 131 3.65 1.07 -18.11
C THR A 131 2.44 1.73 -18.79
N PRO A 132 1.41 2.13 -18.01
CA PRO A 132 0.24 2.80 -18.55
C PRO A 132 0.62 4.05 -19.35
N SER A 133 0.00 4.21 -20.52
CA SER A 133 0.21 5.36 -21.40
C SER A 133 -0.58 6.58 -20.94
N GLU A 134 -0.27 7.75 -21.47
CA GLU A 134 -1.08 8.96 -21.23
C GLU A 134 -2.53 8.79 -21.67
N LYS A 135 -2.79 8.01 -22.73
CA LYS A 135 -4.15 7.68 -23.17
C LYS A 135 -4.91 6.86 -22.11
N ASP A 136 -4.25 5.91 -21.46
CA ASP A 136 -4.85 5.14 -20.37
C ASP A 136 -5.20 6.05 -19.19
N HIS A 137 -4.33 6.99 -18.84
CA HIS A 137 -4.57 7.98 -17.78
C HIS A 137 -5.78 8.87 -18.11
N GLU A 138 -5.86 9.42 -19.30
CA GLU A 138 -6.97 10.28 -19.70
C GLU A 138 -8.29 9.52 -19.81
N GLU A 139 -8.29 8.29 -20.31
CA GLU A 139 -9.51 7.48 -20.40
C GLU A 139 -10.04 7.11 -19.00
N ILE A 140 -9.17 6.68 -18.10
CA ILE A 140 -9.57 6.36 -16.71
C ILE A 140 -10.12 7.59 -16.01
N LYS A 141 -9.47 8.73 -16.14
CA LYS A 141 -9.92 10.01 -15.59
C LYS A 141 -11.31 10.39 -16.12
N LYS A 142 -11.51 10.33 -17.45
CA LYS A 142 -12.78 10.61 -18.11
C LYS A 142 -13.89 9.68 -17.60
N GLN A 143 -13.65 8.37 -17.57
CA GLN A 143 -14.62 7.37 -17.11
C GLN A 143 -14.93 7.56 -15.61
N THR A 144 -13.92 7.93 -14.80
CA THR A 144 -14.12 8.25 -13.39
C THR A 144 -15.05 9.44 -13.22
N LYS A 145 -14.83 10.54 -13.95
CA LYS A 145 -15.72 11.73 -13.93
C LYS A 145 -17.16 11.37 -14.31
N LEU A 146 -17.34 10.56 -15.33
CA LEU A 146 -18.70 10.09 -15.72
C LEU A 146 -19.35 9.24 -14.63
N SER A 147 -18.58 8.41 -13.95
CA SER A 147 -19.04 7.58 -12.84
C SER A 147 -19.43 8.43 -11.62
N LEU A 148 -18.63 9.44 -11.28
CA LEU A 148 -18.92 10.39 -10.19
C LEU A 148 -20.20 11.18 -10.47
N LYS A 149 -20.40 11.64 -11.71
CA LYS A 149 -21.62 12.33 -12.12
C LYS A 149 -22.87 11.45 -11.90
N LYS A 150 -22.80 10.16 -12.25
CA LYS A 150 -23.89 9.20 -12.00
C LYS A 150 -24.17 8.97 -10.52
N LEU A 151 -23.15 9.10 -9.66
CA LEU A 151 -23.26 8.98 -8.21
C LEU A 151 -23.73 10.28 -7.54
N GLY A 152 -23.95 11.36 -8.28
CA GLY A 152 -24.33 12.66 -7.71
C GLY A 152 -23.23 13.37 -6.94
N LEU A 153 -21.98 13.00 -7.21
CA LEU A 153 -20.78 13.57 -6.59
C LEU A 153 -20.17 14.69 -7.46
N PRO A 154 -19.35 15.57 -6.89
CA PRO A 154 -18.49 16.44 -7.68
C PRO A 154 -17.67 15.62 -8.68
N TYR A 155 -17.56 16.09 -9.95
CA TYR A 155 -16.95 15.33 -11.05
C TYR A 155 -15.92 16.13 -11.86
N ASN A 156 -15.32 17.14 -11.23
CA ASN A 156 -14.15 17.83 -11.77
C ASN A 156 -12.89 16.99 -11.65
N ASP A 157 -11.76 17.47 -12.15
CA ASP A 157 -10.49 16.75 -12.15
C ASP A 157 -9.96 16.50 -10.75
N GLU A 158 -10.12 17.46 -9.85
CA GLU A 158 -9.75 17.32 -8.45
C GLU A 158 -10.54 16.18 -7.80
N ALA A 159 -11.87 16.20 -7.87
CA ALA A 159 -12.72 15.16 -7.32
C ALA A 159 -12.37 13.77 -7.88
N ALA A 160 -12.15 13.68 -9.18
CA ALA A 160 -11.79 12.42 -9.82
C ALA A 160 -10.47 11.85 -9.25
N SER A 161 -9.50 12.70 -8.90
CA SER A 161 -8.18 12.28 -8.40
C SER A 161 -8.20 11.49 -7.09
N TYR A 162 -9.32 11.48 -6.36
CA TYR A 162 -9.52 10.65 -5.16
C TYR A 162 -10.10 9.27 -5.46
N PHE A 163 -10.53 9.01 -6.69
CA PHE A 163 -11.24 7.78 -7.06
C PHE A 163 -10.50 6.90 -8.07
N TYR A 164 -9.29 7.26 -8.42
CA TYR A 164 -8.36 6.40 -9.14
C TYR A 164 -6.91 6.72 -8.78
N SER A 165 -6.05 5.75 -8.94
CA SER A 165 -4.60 5.95 -8.82
C SER A 165 -3.87 4.93 -9.68
N PHE A 166 -2.73 5.35 -10.24
CA PHE A 166 -1.76 4.46 -10.87
C PHE A 166 -0.61 4.23 -9.90
N ASP A 167 -0.14 3.01 -9.81
CA ASP A 167 0.91 2.64 -8.90
C ASP A 167 1.66 1.40 -9.42
N GLN A 168 2.74 1.04 -8.75
CA GLN A 168 3.52 -0.16 -9.04
C GLN A 168 3.62 -1.01 -7.78
N SER A 169 3.40 -2.31 -7.93
CA SER A 169 3.73 -3.26 -6.89
C SER A 169 5.13 -3.81 -7.13
N TYR A 170 5.92 -3.84 -6.06
CA TYR A 170 7.26 -4.40 -6.05
C TYR A 170 7.29 -5.61 -5.12
N SER A 171 7.77 -6.72 -5.62
CA SER A 171 7.96 -7.94 -4.82
C SER A 171 9.30 -8.58 -5.12
N GLU A 172 10.08 -8.77 -4.09
CA GLU A 172 11.36 -9.46 -4.10
C GLU A 172 11.31 -10.57 -3.04
N ALA A 173 11.46 -11.82 -3.46
CA ALA A 173 11.35 -12.94 -2.53
C ALA A 173 12.57 -13.06 -1.62
N TYR A 174 13.73 -12.75 -2.16
CA TYR A 174 15.01 -12.84 -1.46
C TYR A 174 15.97 -11.73 -1.90
N LYS A 175 16.52 -11.02 -0.92
CA LYS A 175 17.45 -9.90 -1.13
C LYS A 175 18.81 -10.24 -0.56
N TYR A 176 19.75 -10.62 -1.45
CA TYR A 176 21.06 -11.13 -1.02
C TYR A 176 22.08 -10.05 -0.59
N GLN A 177 21.83 -8.77 -0.87
CA GLN A 177 22.82 -7.71 -0.61
C GLN A 177 22.86 -7.25 0.86
N ASN A 178 21.75 -7.25 1.58
CA ASN A 178 21.63 -6.70 2.93
C ASN A 178 21.21 -7.73 3.99
N GLU A 179 20.52 -8.80 3.58
CA GLU A 179 19.94 -9.82 4.46
C GLU A 179 20.31 -11.22 3.97
N SER A 180 21.60 -11.44 3.70
CA SER A 180 22.06 -12.72 3.15
C SER A 180 21.88 -13.87 4.13
N ILE A 181 21.31 -14.96 3.65
CA ILE A 181 21.27 -16.25 4.33
C ILE A 181 22.55 -16.99 3.99
N TRP A 182 23.25 -17.47 4.99
CA TRP A 182 24.53 -18.15 4.83
C TRP A 182 24.36 -19.64 5.10
N ILE A 183 24.91 -20.45 4.20
CA ILE A 183 24.94 -21.92 4.29
C ILE A 183 26.34 -22.36 4.64
N LEU A 184 26.47 -23.22 5.63
CA LEU A 184 27.75 -23.84 6.00
C LEU A 184 28.03 -25.02 5.08
N GLU A 185 29.03 -24.90 4.24
CA GLU A 185 29.49 -25.92 3.33
C GLU A 185 31.00 -26.14 3.51
N ASN A 186 31.43 -27.34 3.93
CA ASN A 186 32.83 -27.69 4.15
C ASN A 186 33.61 -26.62 4.97
N GLU A 187 33.04 -26.24 6.13
CA GLU A 187 33.57 -25.24 7.06
C GLU A 187 33.57 -23.78 6.52
N ASN A 188 33.08 -23.56 5.30
CA ASN A 188 32.96 -22.23 4.71
C ASN A 188 31.50 -21.77 4.69
N ALA A 189 31.30 -20.47 4.93
CA ALA A 189 30.00 -19.85 4.77
C ALA A 189 29.81 -19.41 3.32
N VAL A 190 28.88 -20.04 2.62
CA VAL A 190 28.50 -19.74 1.23
C VAL A 190 27.14 -19.06 1.23
N GLU A 191 26.98 -18.01 0.44
CA GLU A 191 25.69 -17.31 0.30
C GLU A 191 24.66 -18.24 -0.35
N PHE A 192 23.41 -18.22 0.18
CA PHE A 192 22.35 -19.16 -0.17
C PHE A 192 22.09 -19.29 -1.68
N SER A 193 22.03 -18.19 -2.43
CA SER A 193 21.75 -18.25 -3.86
C SER A 193 22.85 -18.95 -4.68
N LYS A 194 24.05 -19.00 -4.12
CA LYS A 194 25.21 -19.74 -4.72
C LYS A 194 25.28 -21.18 -4.25
N ALA A 195 24.77 -21.46 -3.05
CA ALA A 195 24.76 -22.79 -2.47
C ALA A 195 23.57 -23.64 -2.91
N ALA A 196 22.50 -23.00 -3.39
CA ALA A 196 21.28 -23.65 -3.81
C ALA A 196 21.47 -24.49 -5.08
N ASP A 197 21.00 -25.73 -5.03
CA ASP A 197 21.10 -26.66 -6.17
C ASP A 197 20.09 -26.33 -7.28
N THR A 198 19.05 -25.60 -6.96
CA THR A 198 17.92 -25.32 -7.85
C THR A 198 18.13 -23.97 -8.58
N LYS A 199 18.31 -24.01 -9.89
CA LYS A 199 18.40 -22.80 -10.74
C LYS A 199 17.23 -21.83 -10.58
N ASN A 200 16.07 -22.34 -10.16
CA ASN A 200 14.88 -21.54 -9.90
C ASN A 200 15.07 -20.53 -8.74
N ILE A 201 15.97 -20.81 -7.80
CA ILE A 201 16.25 -19.89 -6.67
C ILE A 201 16.88 -18.58 -7.16
N ILE A 202 17.75 -18.63 -8.17
CA ILE A 202 18.32 -17.42 -8.77
C ILE A 202 17.20 -16.52 -9.35
N ALA A 203 16.21 -17.12 -10.02
CA ALA A 203 15.05 -16.39 -10.54
C ALA A 203 14.17 -15.77 -9.42
N LEU A 204 14.23 -16.28 -8.19
CA LEU A 204 13.52 -15.71 -7.04
C LEU A 204 14.21 -14.47 -6.46
N THR A 205 15.47 -14.21 -6.81
CA THR A 205 16.19 -12.98 -6.42
C THR A 205 15.86 -11.80 -7.32
N GLU A 206 15.24 -12.04 -8.47
CA GLU A 206 14.82 -10.98 -9.37
C GLU A 206 13.51 -10.34 -8.88
N PRO A 207 13.47 -9.00 -8.81
CA PRO A 207 12.27 -8.29 -8.42
C PRO A 207 11.17 -8.42 -9.49
N VAL A 208 9.94 -8.68 -9.04
CA VAL A 208 8.76 -8.63 -9.89
C VAL A 208 8.06 -7.30 -9.70
N VAL A 209 8.04 -6.49 -10.74
CA VAL A 209 7.30 -5.22 -10.78
C VAL A 209 6.04 -5.40 -11.60
N LYS A 210 4.90 -4.96 -11.09
CA LYS A 210 3.63 -4.96 -11.82
C LYS A 210 3.01 -3.58 -11.76
N ASN A 211 2.71 -3.00 -12.92
CA ASN A 211 1.96 -1.77 -13.03
C ASN A 211 0.48 -2.06 -12.81
N TYR A 212 -0.20 -1.21 -12.07
CA TYR A 212 -1.64 -1.35 -11.87
C TYR A 212 -2.32 0.01 -11.72
N CYS A 213 -3.61 0.02 -12.02
CA CYS A 213 -4.51 1.12 -11.69
C CYS A 213 -5.58 0.62 -10.74
N VAL A 214 -5.85 1.42 -9.72
CA VAL A 214 -7.02 1.27 -8.86
C VAL A 214 -8.03 2.33 -9.25
N HIS A 215 -9.30 1.94 -9.47
CA HIS A 215 -10.33 2.83 -9.97
C HIS A 215 -11.74 2.38 -9.55
N LEU A 216 -12.75 3.23 -9.73
CA LEU A 216 -14.15 2.86 -9.50
C LEU A 216 -14.53 1.62 -10.33
N LYS A 217 -15.34 0.71 -9.77
CA LYS A 217 -15.79 -0.53 -10.46
C LYS A 217 -16.57 -0.24 -11.73
N GLN A 218 -17.21 0.91 -11.84
CA GLN A 218 -17.98 1.36 -12.99
C GLN A 218 -17.12 1.79 -14.19
N VAL A 219 -15.84 2.05 -13.97
CA VAL A 219 -14.88 2.37 -15.03
C VAL A 219 -14.58 1.09 -15.81
N LYS A 220 -14.71 1.16 -17.13
CA LYS A 220 -14.33 0.07 -18.05
C LYS A 220 -13.01 0.43 -18.71
N ILE A 221 -12.03 -0.44 -18.57
CA ILE A 221 -10.72 -0.35 -19.19
C ILE A 221 -10.61 -1.45 -20.23
#